data_fb436538451eeb7de22e3db2cc2cdea8
#
_entry.id   fb436538451eeb7de22e3db2cc2cdea8
#
_cell.length_a   1.000
_cell.length_b   1.000
_cell.length_c   1.000
_cell.angle_alpha   90.00
_cell.angle_beta   90.00
_cell.angle_gamma   90.00
#
_symmetry.space_group_name_H-M   'P 1'
#
loop_
_entity.id
_entity.type
_entity.pdbx_description
1 polymer ?
#
loop_
_entity_poly.entity_id
_entity_poly.type
_entity_poly.pdbx_seq_one_letter_code
_entity_poly.pdbx_strand_id
1 'polypeptide(L)'
;MKIPSLRIAMTVGLLALMIPIAAQAQWWQHHPRYLHAMSDLRSAYWLIAHRDSMDPLANDEERRAMKQIRYAYQALKDASIMDNKDIDAQPPADMTFYDHRGRLHHALDLLRDAHNDVTGEEEDPAARGFRHDALKRIDDAARATEIAIHAWGF
;
A
#
# COMPACT_ATOMS: atom_id res chain seq x y z
N MET A 1 -34.06 38.10 -57.54
CA MET A 1 -33.12 36.99 -57.13
C MET A 1 -32.70 37.28 -55.69
N LYS A 2 -33.19 36.50 -54.74
CA LYS A 2 -32.86 36.62 -53.31
C LYS A 2 -31.93 35.47 -52.94
N ILE A 3 -30.75 35.77 -52.46
CA ILE A 3 -29.79 34.80 -51.95
C ILE A 3 -30.06 34.63 -50.48
N PRO A 4 -30.31 33.42 -49.95
CA PRO A 4 -30.45 33.22 -48.52
C PRO A 4 -29.09 33.06 -47.89
N SER A 5 -28.86 33.84 -46.84
CA SER A 5 -27.71 33.82 -45.97
C SER A 5 -27.54 32.51 -45.24
N LEU A 6 -26.40 31.91 -45.46
CA LEU A 6 -25.90 30.73 -44.73
C LEU A 6 -25.49 31.13 -43.33
N ARG A 7 -26.32 30.82 -42.33
CA ARG A 7 -25.98 30.82 -40.91
C ARG A 7 -25.78 29.39 -40.46
N ILE A 8 -24.59 28.85 -40.67
CA ILE A 8 -24.20 27.56 -40.08
C ILE A 8 -23.38 27.84 -38.81
N ALA A 9 -24.03 27.45 -37.77
CA ALA A 9 -23.71 27.39 -36.39
C ALA A 9 -22.29 26.93 -36.06
N MET A 10 -21.64 27.77 -35.29
CA MET A 10 -20.48 27.46 -34.45
C MET A 10 -21.02 26.91 -33.11
N THR A 11 -21.23 25.59 -33.03
CA THR A 11 -21.51 24.93 -31.74
C THR A 11 -20.88 23.54 -31.71
N VAL A 12 -19.55 23.48 -31.91
CA VAL A 12 -18.73 22.29 -31.60
C VAL A 12 -17.46 22.77 -30.93
N GLY A 13 -17.40 22.74 -29.62
CA GLY A 13 -16.17 23.15 -28.98
C GLY A 13 -16.14 23.17 -27.45
N LEU A 14 -17.07 22.49 -26.76
CA LEU A 14 -17.05 22.49 -25.30
C LEU A 14 -17.40 21.13 -24.66
N LEU A 15 -16.98 20.03 -25.26
CA LEU A 15 -17.29 18.70 -24.71
C LEU A 15 -16.05 17.80 -24.53
N ALA A 16 -14.86 18.35 -24.33
CA ALA A 16 -13.64 17.53 -24.28
C ALA A 16 -12.75 17.80 -23.06
N LEU A 17 -13.31 18.19 -21.92
CA LEU A 17 -12.51 18.40 -20.69
C LEU A 17 -13.13 17.79 -19.41
N MET A 18 -13.96 16.75 -19.58
CA MET A 18 -14.43 15.91 -18.47
C MET A 18 -13.78 14.53 -18.56
N ILE A 19 -12.46 14.43 -18.56
CA ILE A 19 -11.68 13.19 -18.45
C ILE A 19 -10.96 13.17 -17.13
N PRO A 20 -10.92 12.09 -16.51
CA PRO A 20 -11.79 11.42 -15.54
C PRO A 20 -11.07 11.30 -14.20
N ILE A 21 -11.58 11.92 -13.19
CA ILE A 21 -11.27 11.56 -11.80
C ILE A 21 -11.66 10.09 -11.52
N ALA A 22 -12.49 9.50 -12.36
CA ALA A 22 -12.90 8.10 -12.26
C ALA A 22 -11.81 7.07 -12.61
N ALA A 23 -10.74 7.43 -13.34
CA ALA A 23 -9.70 6.48 -13.71
C ALA A 23 -8.82 6.09 -12.50
N GLN A 24 -8.64 6.96 -11.54
CA GLN A 24 -7.88 6.63 -10.32
C GLN A 24 -8.70 5.75 -9.36
N ALA A 25 -10.01 5.93 -9.27
CA ALA A 25 -10.88 5.09 -8.44
C ALA A 25 -11.02 3.66 -9.00
N GLN A 26 -10.90 3.45 -10.30
CA GLN A 26 -10.91 2.13 -10.92
C GLN A 26 -9.62 1.33 -10.68
N TRP A 27 -8.50 1.99 -10.45
CA TRP A 27 -7.23 1.33 -10.14
C TRP A 27 -7.34 0.47 -8.87
N TRP A 28 -7.98 0.99 -7.82
CA TRP A 28 -8.17 0.28 -6.55
C TRP A 28 -9.11 -0.92 -6.64
N GLN A 29 -10.01 -0.97 -7.62
CA GLN A 29 -10.97 -2.07 -7.80
C GLN A 29 -10.41 -3.29 -8.54
N HIS A 30 -9.24 -3.17 -9.17
CA HIS A 30 -8.67 -4.22 -10.01
C HIS A 30 -7.44 -4.93 -9.40
N HIS A 31 -6.93 -4.44 -8.26
CA HIS A 31 -5.80 -5.09 -7.62
C HIS A 31 -6.27 -6.00 -6.49
N PRO A 32 -5.83 -7.28 -6.50
CA PRO A 32 -6.06 -8.17 -5.38
C PRO A 32 -5.54 -7.57 -4.08
N ARG A 33 -6.24 -7.76 -2.98
CA ARG A 33 -5.90 -7.21 -1.66
C ARG A 33 -4.49 -7.60 -1.20
N TYR A 34 -4.01 -8.79 -1.57
CA TYR A 34 -2.62 -9.17 -1.31
C TYR A 34 -1.60 -8.22 -1.92
N LEU A 35 -1.86 -7.66 -3.11
CA LEU A 35 -0.96 -6.70 -3.75
C LEU A 35 -0.96 -5.35 -3.03
N HIS A 36 -2.10 -4.91 -2.48
CA HIS A 36 -2.17 -3.73 -1.62
C HIS A 36 -1.39 -3.97 -0.33
N ALA A 37 -1.64 -5.07 0.37
CA ALA A 37 -0.90 -5.43 1.56
C ALA A 37 0.62 -5.51 1.32
N MET A 38 1.06 -6.03 0.17
CA MET A 38 2.47 -6.05 -0.20
C MET A 38 3.05 -4.64 -0.40
N SER A 39 2.27 -3.72 -0.98
CA SER A 39 2.66 -2.31 -1.11
C SER A 39 2.78 -1.63 0.26
N ASP A 40 1.81 -1.85 1.14
CA ASP A 40 1.81 -1.30 2.50
C ASP A 40 2.99 -1.82 3.33
N LEU A 41 3.32 -3.10 3.19
CA LEU A 41 4.50 -3.68 3.83
C LEU A 41 5.80 -3.05 3.33
N ARG A 42 5.92 -2.75 2.03
CA ARG A 42 7.10 -2.05 1.48
C ARG A 42 7.19 -0.64 2.02
N SER A 43 6.08 0.08 2.09
CA SER A 43 5.99 1.42 2.66
C SER A 43 6.36 1.42 4.13
N ALA A 44 5.77 0.53 4.93
CA ALA A 44 6.07 0.38 6.35
C ALA A 44 7.56 0.04 6.59
N TYR A 45 8.12 -0.87 5.80
CA TYR A 45 9.54 -1.19 5.89
C TYR A 45 10.42 0.03 5.63
N TRP A 46 10.12 0.79 4.55
CA TRP A 46 10.87 1.98 4.20
C TRP A 46 10.80 3.04 5.30
N LEU A 47 9.60 3.29 5.85
CA LEU A 47 9.40 4.27 6.93
C LEU A 47 10.20 3.93 8.19
N ILE A 48 10.25 2.65 8.58
CA ILE A 48 11.02 2.20 9.75
C ILE A 48 12.53 2.21 9.45
N ALA A 49 12.94 1.83 8.24
CA ALA A 49 14.34 1.73 7.84
C ALA A 49 14.98 3.09 7.56
N HIS A 50 14.18 4.07 7.09
CA HIS A 50 14.68 5.38 6.71
C HIS A 50 15.17 6.16 7.93
N ARG A 51 16.34 6.80 7.79
CA ARG A 51 16.95 7.63 8.83
C ARG A 51 17.45 8.94 8.23
N ASP A 52 17.13 10.03 8.91
CA ASP A 52 17.76 11.30 8.66
C ASP A 52 19.10 11.39 9.44
N SER A 53 19.95 12.33 9.06
CA SER A 53 21.26 12.50 9.72
C SER A 53 21.18 12.80 11.21
N MET A 54 20.03 13.26 11.69
CA MET A 54 19.77 13.58 13.10
C MET A 54 19.01 12.48 13.84
N ASP A 55 18.55 11.45 13.11
CA ASP A 55 17.80 10.37 13.73
C ASP A 55 18.69 9.44 14.56
N PRO A 56 18.18 8.92 15.68
CA PRO A 56 18.87 7.89 16.42
C PRO A 56 18.99 6.59 15.61
N LEU A 57 19.93 5.76 15.98
CA LEU A 57 20.03 4.41 15.40
C LEU A 57 18.78 3.59 15.72
N ALA A 58 18.39 2.71 14.80
CA ALA A 58 17.26 1.81 15.01
C ALA A 58 17.44 1.00 16.29
N ASN A 59 16.41 0.98 17.14
CA ASN A 59 16.38 0.13 18.32
C ASN A 59 16.12 -1.35 17.96
N ASP A 60 16.15 -2.24 18.95
CA ASP A 60 15.96 -3.68 18.71
C ASP A 60 14.57 -4.00 18.19
N GLU A 61 13.54 -3.28 18.63
CA GLU A 61 12.17 -3.50 18.21
C GLU A 61 11.92 -3.01 16.78
N GLU A 62 12.51 -1.89 16.37
CA GLU A 62 12.47 -1.46 14.97
C GLU A 62 13.16 -2.49 14.05
N ARG A 63 14.31 -3.03 14.45
CA ARG A 63 14.97 -4.11 13.71
C ARG A 63 14.13 -5.36 13.65
N ARG A 64 13.44 -5.70 14.72
CA ARG A 64 12.49 -6.81 14.78
C ARG A 64 11.30 -6.59 13.85
N ALA A 65 10.69 -5.40 13.87
CA ALA A 65 9.60 -5.03 12.97
C ALA A 65 10.01 -5.19 11.51
N MET A 66 11.13 -4.61 11.10
CA MET A 66 11.66 -4.74 9.74
C MET A 66 11.88 -6.19 9.30
N LYS A 67 12.34 -7.06 10.22
CA LYS A 67 12.53 -8.48 9.95
C LYS A 67 11.19 -9.18 9.70
N GLN A 68 10.18 -8.91 10.53
CA GLN A 68 8.85 -9.50 10.39
C GLN A 68 8.16 -9.02 9.13
N ILE A 69 8.27 -7.74 8.78
CA ILE A 69 7.75 -7.19 7.52
C ILE A 69 8.31 -7.94 6.31
N ARG A 70 9.61 -8.20 6.25
CA ARG A 70 10.21 -8.95 5.14
C ARG A 70 9.66 -10.37 5.04
N TYR A 71 9.43 -11.04 6.16
CA TYR A 71 8.84 -12.39 6.17
C TYR A 71 7.37 -12.35 5.75
N ALA A 72 6.60 -11.37 6.22
CA ALA A 72 5.22 -11.18 5.78
C ALA A 72 5.13 -10.95 4.27
N TYR A 73 5.96 -10.06 3.74
CA TYR A 73 6.04 -9.78 2.30
C TYR A 73 6.33 -11.05 1.49
N GLN A 74 7.30 -11.87 1.93
CA GLN A 74 7.63 -13.12 1.24
C GLN A 74 6.46 -14.10 1.27
N ALA A 75 5.79 -14.25 2.42
CA ALA A 75 4.62 -15.13 2.55
C ALA A 75 3.46 -14.68 1.65
N LEU A 76 3.19 -13.36 1.54
CA LEU A 76 2.18 -12.82 0.63
C LEU A 76 2.57 -13.00 -0.84
N LYS A 77 3.84 -12.86 -1.17
CA LYS A 77 4.34 -13.14 -2.51
C LYS A 77 4.09 -14.61 -2.89
N ASP A 78 4.41 -15.53 -2.00
CA ASP A 78 4.20 -16.95 -2.24
C ASP A 78 2.69 -17.28 -2.36
N ALA A 79 1.85 -16.68 -1.51
CA ALA A 79 0.39 -16.78 -1.62
C ALA A 79 -0.12 -16.23 -2.97
N SER A 80 0.37 -15.06 -3.40
CA SER A 80 -0.03 -14.44 -4.67
C SER A 80 0.34 -15.31 -5.87
N ILE A 81 1.51 -15.94 -5.85
CA ILE A 81 1.95 -16.87 -6.90
C ILE A 81 1.04 -18.12 -6.94
N MET A 82 0.68 -18.68 -5.78
CA MET A 82 -0.24 -19.81 -5.71
C MET A 82 -1.63 -19.46 -6.23
N ASP A 83 -2.11 -18.25 -5.98
CA ASP A 83 -3.37 -17.70 -6.50
C ASP A 83 -3.27 -17.21 -7.96
N ASN A 84 -2.15 -17.43 -8.63
CA ASN A 84 -1.89 -16.99 -10.02
C ASN A 84 -2.12 -15.49 -10.23
N LYS A 85 -1.77 -14.66 -9.23
CA LYS A 85 -1.84 -13.19 -9.28
C LYS A 85 -0.56 -12.61 -9.85
N ASP A 86 -0.70 -11.53 -10.62
CA ASP A 86 0.46 -10.79 -11.15
C ASP A 86 1.11 -9.98 -10.03
N ILE A 87 2.23 -10.47 -9.50
CA ILE A 87 2.96 -9.81 -8.42
C ILE A 87 3.64 -8.49 -8.84
N ASP A 88 3.79 -8.23 -10.14
CA ASP A 88 4.37 -6.99 -10.64
C ASP A 88 3.33 -5.86 -10.73
N ALA A 89 2.04 -6.19 -10.62
CA ALA A 89 0.94 -5.25 -10.60
C ALA A 89 0.69 -4.60 -9.22
N GLN A 90 1.69 -4.58 -8.33
CA GLN A 90 1.57 -3.94 -7.02
C GLN A 90 1.44 -2.42 -7.15
N PRO A 91 0.60 -1.76 -6.33
CA PRO A 91 0.62 -0.31 -6.21
C PRO A 91 2.01 0.22 -5.81
N PRO A 92 2.37 1.46 -6.17
CA PRO A 92 3.60 2.07 -5.72
C PRO A 92 3.59 2.19 -4.19
N ALA A 93 4.75 1.97 -3.55
CA ALA A 93 4.90 2.17 -2.12
C ALA A 93 4.81 3.66 -1.77
N ASP A 94 4.13 4.00 -0.68
CA ASP A 94 4.16 5.34 -0.12
C ASP A 94 5.50 5.58 0.60
N MET A 95 6.23 6.60 0.15
CA MET A 95 7.53 7.00 0.70
C MET A 95 7.48 8.46 1.18
N THR A 96 6.34 8.90 1.70
CA THR A 96 6.17 10.26 2.21
C THR A 96 7.08 10.50 3.41
N PHE A 97 7.73 11.66 3.40
CA PHE A 97 8.64 12.05 4.48
C PHE A 97 7.88 12.52 5.72
N TYR A 98 8.25 11.93 6.86
CA TYR A 98 7.82 12.31 8.20
C TYR A 98 9.05 12.40 9.11
N ASP A 99 8.91 13.06 10.26
CA ASP A 99 9.87 12.90 11.34
C ASP A 99 9.90 11.46 11.88
N HIS A 100 10.86 11.12 12.73
CA HIS A 100 11.02 9.74 13.23
C HIS A 100 9.74 9.21 13.90
N ARG A 101 9.09 10.03 14.72
CA ARG A 101 7.82 9.66 15.36
C ARG A 101 6.72 9.43 14.33
N GLY A 102 6.53 10.38 13.42
CA GLY A 102 5.52 10.28 12.36
C GLY A 102 5.73 9.05 11.48
N ARG A 103 6.98 8.70 11.13
CA ARG A 103 7.30 7.50 10.36
C ARG A 103 6.88 6.22 11.08
N LEU A 104 7.14 6.09 12.38
CA LEU A 104 6.75 4.90 13.15
C LEU A 104 5.23 4.77 13.27
N HIS A 105 4.52 5.88 13.53
CA HIS A 105 3.06 5.86 13.58
C HIS A 105 2.45 5.51 12.23
N HIS A 106 2.92 6.11 11.13
CA HIS A 106 2.42 5.80 9.79
C HIS A 106 2.74 4.35 9.38
N ALA A 107 3.93 3.85 9.72
CA ALA A 107 4.27 2.45 9.50
C ALA A 107 3.32 1.50 10.26
N LEU A 108 2.93 1.84 11.49
CA LEU A 108 1.96 1.06 12.25
C LEU A 108 0.58 1.05 11.61
N ASP A 109 0.12 2.18 11.06
CA ASP A 109 -1.16 2.27 10.36
C ASP A 109 -1.14 1.41 9.09
N LEU A 110 -0.08 1.50 8.27
CA LEU A 110 0.10 0.66 7.08
C LEU A 110 0.13 -0.85 7.42
N LEU A 111 0.72 -1.23 8.55
CA LEU A 111 0.71 -2.64 8.99
C LEU A 111 -0.70 -3.11 9.37
N ARG A 112 -1.53 -2.23 9.94
CA ARG A 112 -2.95 -2.52 10.23
C ARG A 112 -3.77 -2.64 8.94
N ASP A 113 -3.52 -1.77 7.97
CA ASP A 113 -4.17 -1.82 6.66
C ASP A 113 -3.79 -3.09 5.91
N ALA A 114 -2.51 -3.46 5.89
CA ALA A 114 -2.04 -4.73 5.33
C ALA A 114 -2.71 -5.94 6.01
N HIS A 115 -2.88 -5.94 7.34
CA HIS A 115 -3.59 -7.00 8.06
C HIS A 115 -5.05 -7.11 7.57
N ASN A 116 -5.75 -5.96 7.47
CA ASN A 116 -7.15 -5.91 7.04
C ASN A 116 -7.32 -6.41 5.60
N ASP A 117 -6.42 -6.03 4.70
CA ASP A 117 -6.42 -6.46 3.31
C ASP A 117 -6.22 -7.98 3.20
N VAL A 118 -5.24 -8.52 3.90
CA VAL A 118 -4.98 -9.97 3.90
C VAL A 118 -6.16 -10.73 4.51
N THR A 119 -6.78 -10.21 5.57
CA THR A 119 -7.94 -10.83 6.22
C THR A 119 -9.17 -10.81 5.32
N GLY A 120 -9.36 -9.75 4.54
CA GLY A 120 -10.52 -9.58 3.66
C GLY A 120 -10.40 -10.25 2.29
N GLU A 121 -9.23 -10.80 1.91
CA GLU A 121 -9.04 -11.50 0.64
C GLU A 121 -9.77 -12.84 0.64
N GLU A 122 -10.39 -13.20 -0.51
CA GLU A 122 -10.89 -14.56 -0.72
C GLU A 122 -9.72 -15.53 -0.78
N GLU A 123 -9.91 -16.68 -0.14
CA GLU A 123 -8.83 -17.62 0.11
C GLU A 123 -8.85 -18.81 -0.86
N ASP A 124 -7.79 -18.93 -1.68
CA ASP A 124 -7.49 -20.21 -2.31
C ASP A 124 -6.98 -21.19 -1.24
N PRO A 125 -7.55 -22.42 -1.17
CA PRO A 125 -7.08 -23.42 -0.22
C PRO A 125 -5.58 -23.71 -0.30
N ALA A 126 -4.96 -23.58 -1.48
CA ALA A 126 -3.52 -23.77 -1.67
C ALA A 126 -2.68 -22.66 -1.04
N ALA A 127 -3.21 -21.43 -0.99
CA ALA A 127 -2.54 -20.26 -0.41
C ALA A 127 -2.71 -20.12 1.10
N ARG A 128 -3.62 -20.91 1.72
CA ARG A 128 -4.02 -20.78 3.13
C ARG A 128 -2.85 -20.74 4.12
N GLY A 129 -1.85 -21.59 3.94
CA GLY A 129 -0.70 -21.67 4.82
C GLY A 129 0.14 -20.38 4.77
N PHE A 130 0.38 -19.85 3.58
CA PHE A 130 1.14 -18.62 3.37
C PHE A 130 0.38 -17.41 3.92
N ARG A 131 -0.93 -17.33 3.68
CA ARG A 131 -1.79 -16.28 4.25
C ARG A 131 -1.74 -16.26 5.77
N HIS A 132 -1.87 -17.43 6.42
CA HIS A 132 -1.80 -17.52 7.88
C HIS A 132 -0.43 -17.08 8.42
N ASP A 133 0.67 -17.49 7.77
CA ASP A 133 2.02 -17.04 8.16
C ASP A 133 2.19 -15.53 7.95
N ALA A 134 1.68 -14.99 6.84
CA ALA A 134 1.71 -13.55 6.58
C ALA A 134 1.00 -12.75 7.67
N LEU A 135 -0.23 -13.11 8.03
CA LEU A 135 -1.01 -12.45 9.09
C LEU A 135 -0.25 -12.47 10.42
N LYS A 136 0.29 -13.61 10.83
CA LYS A 136 1.09 -13.71 12.03
C LYS A 136 2.30 -12.78 12.01
N ARG A 137 3.00 -12.69 10.87
CA ARG A 137 4.17 -11.82 10.70
C ARG A 137 3.80 -10.34 10.72
N ILE A 138 2.67 -9.97 10.12
CA ILE A 138 2.15 -8.59 10.16
C ILE A 138 1.83 -8.20 11.60
N ASP A 139 1.16 -9.06 12.36
CA ASP A 139 0.85 -8.81 13.77
C ASP A 139 2.11 -8.68 14.63
N ASP A 140 3.10 -9.53 14.40
CA ASP A 140 4.39 -9.46 15.10
C ASP A 140 5.15 -8.17 14.74
N ALA A 141 5.07 -7.69 13.48
CA ALA A 141 5.66 -6.44 13.05
C ALA A 141 4.94 -5.23 13.68
N ALA A 142 3.60 -5.22 13.66
CA ALA A 142 2.80 -4.15 14.27
C ALA A 142 3.10 -4.02 15.77
N ARG A 143 3.14 -5.14 16.50
CA ARG A 143 3.48 -5.16 17.92
C ARG A 143 4.89 -4.63 18.19
N ALA A 144 5.87 -5.03 17.38
CA ALA A 144 7.24 -4.54 17.52
C ALA A 144 7.35 -3.04 17.24
N THR A 145 6.61 -2.54 16.22
CA THR A 145 6.55 -1.10 15.92
C THR A 145 5.90 -0.32 17.06
N GLU A 146 4.83 -0.82 17.64
CA GLU A 146 4.15 -0.21 18.80
C GLU A 146 5.08 -0.13 20.03
N ILE A 147 5.83 -1.20 20.32
CA ILE A 147 6.83 -1.20 21.40
C ILE A 147 7.94 -0.18 21.09
N ALA A 148 8.39 -0.08 19.83
CA ALA A 148 9.39 0.90 19.42
C ALA A 148 8.89 2.34 19.64
N ILE A 149 7.64 2.67 19.30
CA ILE A 149 7.02 3.97 19.56
C ILE A 149 7.10 4.30 21.07
N HIS A 150 6.68 3.37 21.92
CA HIS A 150 6.73 3.57 23.37
C HIS A 150 8.16 3.68 23.93
N ALA A 151 9.12 2.92 23.38
CA ALA A 151 10.51 2.97 23.81
C ALA A 151 11.18 4.33 23.53
N TRP A 152 10.71 5.05 22.52
CA TRP A 152 11.15 6.42 22.20
C TRP A 152 10.42 7.49 23.02
N GLY A 153 9.41 7.11 23.85
CA GLY A 153 8.63 8.05 24.66
C GLY A 153 7.62 8.87 23.88
N PHE A 154 7.17 8.33 22.75
CA PHE A 154 6.21 8.97 21.85
C PHE A 154 4.76 8.66 22.24
#